data_d88f116c87daf560dba5e96bf2b276eb
#
_entry.id   d88f116c87daf560dba5e96bf2b276eb
#
_cell.length_a   1.000
_cell.length_b   1.000
_cell.length_c   1.000
_cell.angle_alpha   90.00
_cell.angle_beta   90.00
_cell.angle_gamma   90.00
#
_symmetry.space_group_name_H-M   'P 1'
#
loop_
_entity.id
_entity.type
_entity.pdbx_description
1 polymer ?
#
loop_
_entity_poly.entity_id
_entity_poly.type
_entity_poly.pdbx_seq_one_letter_code
_entity_poly.pdbx_strand_id
1 'polypeptide(L)'
;MTGVQTCALPILREGRIGVFLPPFTHLEDALELLCIVEAAVVAAGLSVVIEGYPPPRDPRLRTLVVTPDPGVIEVNLQPAASWNELTETIEVLYDAAKATRLGTEKFELDGTHSGSGGGNHVTLGAATPADSPLLRRPDLLRSMVTYWQHHPSLSYLFSGRFVGPTSQAPRIDEARHDALDELEIAFGELERLGEKSSPWLVDRLFRHLLVDLTGNTHRAEFCIDKLFTPEVERGRLGLVELRGFEMPPHPQMALVQALLVRSLVARLWEDPFRARLVRWGTELHDRFLLPHEVTTDIASVVDDLLAHGIAFELSWFDPFLEFRFPRLGTVEIKGMHVELRGAIEPWMVLGEEVTRTATSRYVDSSVERLQVRVEGMTPGRHVLTCNGRAVPLRTTATPGISVAGIRYRAWHPPSALHPTIGVHSPLIFDVVDLQAGRSLGGCTYRVTHPGGRNYDRFPVNANEADARRTSRFSKVGHTPGPVDVARLEAEMARLDGYPRTLDLRRPANLPARGSSGLLPMPETNRAP
;
A
#
# COMPACT_ATOMS: atom_id res chain seq x y z
N MET A 1 42.71 6.42 38.20
CA MET A 1 42.15 7.64 37.58
C MET A 1 42.82 7.85 36.25
N THR A 2 42.27 7.31 35.19
CA THR A 2 42.71 7.59 33.83
C THR A 2 41.75 8.63 33.28
N GLY A 3 42.16 9.90 33.34
CA GLY A 3 41.43 11.00 32.74
C GLY A 3 41.41 10.83 31.21
N VAL A 4 40.33 10.36 30.66
CA VAL A 4 40.05 10.50 29.25
C VAL A 4 39.80 11.99 29.01
N GLN A 5 40.76 12.68 28.39
CA GLN A 5 40.54 14.04 27.90
C GLN A 5 39.53 13.97 26.78
N THR A 6 38.30 14.35 27.07
CA THR A 6 37.23 14.54 26.07
C THR A 6 37.47 15.88 25.39
N CYS A 7 38.05 15.87 24.19
CA CYS A 7 38.25 17.06 23.39
C CYS A 7 37.29 17.07 22.22
N ALA A 8 36.57 18.18 22.04
CA ALA A 8 35.93 18.46 20.76
C ALA A 8 37.04 18.74 19.70
N LEU A 9 37.05 17.97 18.62
CA LEU A 9 38.04 18.12 17.57
C LEU A 9 37.45 18.88 16.38
N PRO A 10 37.89 20.12 16.09
CA PRO A 10 37.53 20.79 14.87
C PRO A 10 38.25 20.17 13.68
N ILE A 11 37.51 19.80 12.65
CA ILE A 11 38.03 19.19 11.42
C ILE A 11 37.54 20.01 10.22
N LEU A 12 38.45 20.43 9.34
CA LEU A 12 38.07 21.11 8.11
C LEU A 12 37.81 20.08 7.00
N ARG A 13 36.61 20.03 6.47
CA ARG A 13 36.18 19.19 5.35
C ARG A 13 35.40 20.01 4.34
N GLU A 14 35.80 19.96 3.07
CA GLU A 14 35.09 20.65 1.96
C GLU A 14 34.76 22.12 2.24
N GLY A 15 35.70 22.84 2.90
CA GLY A 15 35.52 24.24 3.25
C GLY A 15 34.57 24.50 4.44
N ARG A 16 34.12 23.48 5.16
CA ARG A 16 33.30 23.58 6.37
C ARG A 16 34.08 23.07 7.59
N ILE A 17 33.86 23.72 8.71
CA ILE A 17 34.46 23.30 9.98
C ILE A 17 33.45 22.35 10.66
N GLY A 18 33.85 21.08 10.81
CA GLY A 18 33.15 20.10 11.60
C GLY A 18 33.66 20.12 13.04
N VAL A 19 32.76 20.11 14.03
CA VAL A 19 33.10 19.95 15.44
C VAL A 19 32.59 18.61 15.92
N PHE A 20 33.51 17.69 16.18
CA PHE A 20 33.18 16.34 16.61
C PHE A 20 32.98 16.31 18.14
N LEU A 21 31.75 15.96 18.57
CA LEU A 21 31.39 15.79 19.96
C LEU A 21 31.78 14.40 20.47
N PRO A 22 32.44 14.30 21.64
CA PRO A 22 32.72 13.02 22.29
C PRO A 22 31.46 12.39 22.91
N PRO A 23 31.49 11.10 23.29
CA PRO A 23 30.41 10.50 24.05
C PRO A 23 30.36 11.10 25.46
N PHE A 24 29.16 11.46 25.92
CA PHE A 24 28.89 11.97 27.25
C PHE A 24 28.07 10.98 28.07
N THR A 25 28.27 10.97 29.39
CA THR A 25 27.47 10.20 30.36
C THR A 25 26.35 11.05 30.99
N HIS A 26 26.55 12.37 31.05
CA HIS A 26 25.57 13.30 31.65
C HIS A 26 25.15 14.36 30.62
N LEU A 27 23.87 14.72 30.65
CA LEU A 27 23.30 15.71 29.71
C LEU A 27 23.93 17.10 29.93
N GLU A 28 24.17 17.46 31.18
CA GLU A 28 24.73 18.75 31.55
C GLU A 28 26.08 19.00 30.91
N ASP A 29 26.96 17.99 30.87
CA ASP A 29 28.30 18.08 30.27
C ASP A 29 28.19 18.29 28.73
N ALA A 30 27.24 17.62 28.09
CA ALA A 30 26.97 17.78 26.66
C ALA A 30 26.44 19.18 26.33
N LEU A 31 25.53 19.70 27.13
CA LEU A 31 24.98 21.04 26.97
C LEU A 31 26.03 22.12 27.22
N GLU A 32 26.86 21.97 28.26
CA GLU A 32 27.95 22.91 28.57
C GLU A 32 28.93 23.00 27.38
N LEU A 33 29.35 21.87 26.83
CA LEU A 33 30.22 21.87 25.65
C LEU A 33 29.57 22.53 24.43
N LEU A 34 28.29 22.27 24.18
CA LEU A 34 27.55 22.92 23.08
C LEU A 34 27.48 24.43 23.27
N CYS A 35 27.23 24.94 24.47
CA CYS A 35 27.24 26.38 24.78
C CYS A 35 28.64 26.99 24.55
N ILE A 36 29.72 26.28 24.92
CA ILE A 36 31.10 26.74 24.69
C ILE A 36 31.39 26.82 23.20
N VAL A 37 31.00 25.78 22.42
CA VAL A 37 31.17 25.76 20.96
C VAL A 37 30.39 26.91 20.32
N GLU A 38 29.13 27.13 20.70
CA GLU A 38 28.30 28.21 20.19
C GLU A 38 28.95 29.59 20.46
N ALA A 39 29.37 29.84 21.69
CA ALA A 39 30.03 31.09 22.05
C ALA A 39 31.33 31.34 21.23
N ALA A 40 32.14 30.29 21.04
CA ALA A 40 33.36 30.37 20.26
C ALA A 40 33.10 30.64 18.76
N VAL A 41 32.10 29.99 18.21
CA VAL A 41 31.65 30.14 16.79
C VAL A 41 31.13 31.55 16.54
N VAL A 42 30.28 32.07 17.45
CA VAL A 42 29.77 33.44 17.38
C VAL A 42 30.91 34.45 17.45
N ALA A 43 31.84 34.28 18.40
CA ALA A 43 32.99 35.17 18.55
C ALA A 43 33.93 35.15 17.33
N ALA A 44 34.04 34.02 16.66
CA ALA A 44 34.88 33.86 15.47
C ALA A 44 34.17 34.27 14.17
N GLY A 45 32.86 34.48 14.16
CA GLY A 45 32.07 34.77 12.97
C GLY A 45 32.06 33.63 11.94
N LEU A 46 32.13 32.39 12.41
CA LEU A 46 32.24 31.17 11.61
C LEU A 46 30.94 30.37 11.62
N SER A 47 30.75 29.53 10.61
CA SER A 47 29.71 28.48 10.62
C SER A 47 30.35 27.12 10.83
N VAL A 48 29.74 26.29 11.67
CA VAL A 48 30.25 24.93 11.95
C VAL A 48 29.15 23.90 11.75
N VAL A 49 29.57 22.66 11.52
CA VAL A 49 28.70 21.48 11.53
C VAL A 49 29.05 20.66 12.78
N ILE A 50 28.06 20.38 13.60
CA ILE A 50 28.24 19.51 14.77
C ILE A 50 28.14 18.06 14.29
N GLU A 51 29.16 17.28 14.60
CA GLU A 51 29.31 15.86 14.27
C GLU A 51 29.60 15.04 15.54
N GLY A 52 29.62 13.74 15.44
CA GLY A 52 30.02 12.84 16.54
C GLY A 52 28.87 12.21 17.28
N TYR A 53 28.98 12.10 18.59
CA TYR A 53 28.00 11.40 19.42
C TYR A 53 26.84 12.32 19.79
N PRO A 54 25.60 11.80 19.74
CA PRO A 54 24.45 12.57 20.24
C PRO A 54 24.56 12.77 21.76
N PRO A 55 23.82 13.74 22.34
CA PRO A 55 23.68 13.85 23.78
C PRO A 55 23.19 12.54 24.42
N PRO A 56 23.54 12.25 25.67
CA PRO A 56 23.07 11.05 26.36
C PRO A 56 21.54 11.06 26.47
N ARG A 57 20.95 9.88 26.61
CA ARG A 57 19.51 9.76 26.80
C ARG A 57 19.11 10.37 28.13
N ASP A 58 18.21 11.34 28.06
CA ASP A 58 17.66 12.02 29.22
C ASP A 58 16.17 12.30 28.97
N PRO A 59 15.28 12.06 29.95
CA PRO A 59 13.83 12.28 29.77
C PRO A 59 13.46 13.75 29.51
N ARG A 60 14.36 14.69 29.80
CA ARG A 60 14.19 16.12 29.48
C ARG A 60 14.45 16.46 28.03
N LEU A 61 15.10 15.58 27.27
CA LEU A 61 15.38 15.77 25.85
C LEU A 61 14.30 15.17 24.98
N ARG A 62 13.77 15.97 24.07
CA ARG A 62 13.01 15.50 22.92
C ARG A 62 13.93 15.45 21.71
N THR A 63 14.14 14.27 21.15
CA THR A 63 15.07 14.07 20.03
C THR A 63 14.30 13.75 18.77
N LEU A 64 14.46 14.58 17.72
CA LEU A 64 14.04 14.27 16.37
C LEU A 64 15.22 13.60 15.65
N VAL A 65 14.99 12.42 15.11
CA VAL A 65 16.02 11.70 14.35
C VAL A 65 15.64 11.68 12.88
N VAL A 66 16.57 12.14 12.03
CA VAL A 66 16.47 12.08 10.59
C VAL A 66 17.52 11.11 10.08
N THR A 67 17.09 10.05 9.42
CA THR A 67 17.97 8.96 8.98
C THR A 67 17.87 8.79 7.47
N PRO A 68 19.00 8.76 6.74
CA PRO A 68 18.96 8.41 5.32
C PRO A 68 18.63 6.91 5.17
N ASP A 69 17.74 6.61 4.25
CA ASP A 69 17.41 5.26 3.79
C ASP A 69 17.45 5.24 2.25
N PRO A 70 17.65 4.11 1.58
CA PRO A 70 17.78 4.07 0.13
C PRO A 70 16.62 4.77 -0.60
N GLY A 71 16.92 5.93 -1.20
CA GLY A 71 15.98 6.74 -1.97
C GLY A 71 15.05 7.65 -1.16
N VAL A 72 15.11 7.62 0.17
CA VAL A 72 14.26 8.44 1.05
C VAL A 72 15.05 8.98 2.24
N ILE A 73 14.47 9.96 2.93
CA ILE A 73 14.92 10.43 4.25
C ILE A 73 13.80 10.08 5.23
N GLU A 74 14.12 9.24 6.20
CA GLU A 74 13.20 8.87 7.28
C GLU A 74 13.25 9.90 8.41
N VAL A 75 12.10 10.35 8.86
CA VAL A 75 11.97 11.28 9.99
C VAL A 75 11.16 10.61 11.09
N ASN A 76 11.80 10.34 12.23
CA ASN A 76 11.16 9.76 13.40
C ASN A 76 10.58 10.88 14.27
N LEU A 77 9.28 11.13 14.13
CA LEU A 77 8.57 12.18 14.86
C LEU A 77 8.44 11.86 16.33
N GLN A 78 8.35 12.91 17.14
CA GLN A 78 8.01 12.78 18.57
C GLN A 78 6.55 12.33 18.73
N PRO A 79 6.25 11.55 19.78
CA PRO A 79 4.88 11.20 20.11
C PRO A 79 4.03 12.46 20.35
N ALA A 80 2.88 12.54 19.70
CA ALA A 80 1.91 13.60 19.92
C ALA A 80 0.87 13.16 20.97
N ALA A 81 0.63 13.99 21.97
CA ALA A 81 -0.35 13.73 23.04
C ALA A 81 -1.76 14.18 22.63
N SER A 82 -1.89 15.05 21.64
CA SER A 82 -3.16 15.60 21.17
C SER A 82 -3.25 15.63 19.66
N TRP A 83 -4.48 15.78 19.15
CA TRP A 83 -4.71 15.97 17.72
C TRP A 83 -4.05 17.24 17.18
N ASN A 84 -4.15 18.34 17.92
CA ASN A 84 -3.57 19.63 17.50
C ASN A 84 -2.05 19.54 17.39
N GLU A 85 -1.39 18.91 18.36
CA GLU A 85 0.06 18.70 18.34
C GLU A 85 0.49 17.84 17.13
N LEU A 86 -0.27 16.78 16.83
CA LEU A 86 0.00 15.96 15.65
C LEU A 86 -0.16 16.74 14.35
N THR A 87 -1.23 17.52 14.23
CA THR A 87 -1.52 18.35 13.05
C THR A 87 -0.40 19.35 12.81
N GLU A 88 -0.02 20.13 13.82
CA GLU A 88 1.08 21.10 13.75
C GLU A 88 2.39 20.41 13.33
N THR A 89 2.71 19.28 13.95
CA THR A 89 3.95 18.54 13.66
C THR A 89 3.99 18.07 12.20
N ILE A 90 2.89 17.52 11.68
CA ILE A 90 2.81 17.05 10.29
C ILE A 90 2.90 18.22 9.30
N GLU A 91 2.19 19.31 9.54
CA GLU A 91 2.22 20.49 8.68
C GLU A 91 3.63 21.10 8.62
N VAL A 92 4.26 21.31 9.78
CA VAL A 92 5.65 21.80 9.88
C VAL A 92 6.63 20.90 9.15
N LEU A 93 6.47 19.57 9.26
CA LEU A 93 7.33 18.61 8.56
C LEU A 93 7.24 18.75 7.04
N TYR A 94 6.03 18.83 6.50
CA TYR A 94 5.83 18.98 5.05
C TYR A 94 6.35 20.33 4.53
N ASP A 95 6.17 21.40 5.29
CA ASP A 95 6.70 22.72 4.95
C ASP A 95 8.24 22.75 4.99
N ALA A 96 8.86 22.12 6.00
CA ALA A 96 10.31 21.98 6.11
C ALA A 96 10.88 21.15 4.96
N ALA A 97 10.23 20.05 4.59
CA ALA A 97 10.62 19.23 3.45
C ALA A 97 10.58 20.06 2.16
N LYS A 98 9.48 20.77 1.92
CA LYS A 98 9.34 21.64 0.74
C LYS A 98 10.39 22.77 0.70
N ALA A 99 10.69 23.40 1.83
CA ALA A 99 11.72 24.43 1.94
C ALA A 99 13.12 23.91 1.59
N THR A 100 13.38 22.63 1.85
CA THR A 100 14.64 21.94 1.54
C THR A 100 14.61 21.21 0.19
N ARG A 101 13.56 21.42 -0.64
CA ARG A 101 13.36 20.75 -1.94
C ARG A 101 13.21 19.24 -1.85
N LEU A 102 12.75 18.74 -0.73
CA LEU A 102 12.33 17.35 -0.55
C LEU A 102 10.81 17.26 -0.78
N GLY A 103 10.35 16.11 -1.23
CA GLY A 103 8.94 15.84 -1.46
C GLY A 103 8.59 14.41 -1.10
N THR A 104 7.30 14.16 -0.95
CA THR A 104 6.73 12.85 -0.64
C THR A 104 6.17 12.15 -1.87
N GLU A 105 6.28 12.79 -3.03
CA GLU A 105 5.76 12.30 -4.31
C GLU A 105 6.80 12.42 -5.42
N LYS A 106 6.63 11.66 -6.47
CA LYS A 106 7.41 11.74 -7.70
C LYS A 106 6.55 11.40 -8.92
N PHE A 107 7.00 11.82 -10.08
CA PHE A 107 6.43 11.43 -11.35
C PHE A 107 7.40 10.47 -12.06
N GLU A 108 6.90 9.33 -12.50
CA GLU A 108 7.67 8.38 -13.29
C GLU A 108 7.86 8.90 -14.72
N LEU A 109 8.77 8.32 -15.47
CA LEU A 109 9.07 8.72 -16.86
C LEU A 109 7.83 8.80 -17.74
N ASP A 110 6.89 7.93 -17.50
CA ASP A 110 5.64 7.83 -18.25
C ASP A 110 4.54 8.78 -17.77
N GLY A 111 4.83 9.60 -16.76
CA GLY A 111 3.89 10.51 -16.14
C GLY A 111 3.03 9.89 -15.03
N THR A 112 3.26 8.62 -14.67
CA THR A 112 2.58 8.02 -13.54
C THR A 112 2.97 8.74 -12.26
N HIS A 113 1.97 9.15 -11.47
CA HIS A 113 2.17 9.75 -10.16
C HIS A 113 2.38 8.65 -9.12
N SER A 114 3.42 8.72 -8.33
CA SER A 114 3.75 7.74 -7.30
C SER A 114 4.31 8.41 -6.03
N GLY A 115 4.24 7.72 -4.90
CA GLY A 115 4.90 8.14 -3.68
C GLY A 115 6.42 8.03 -3.79
N SER A 116 7.11 8.56 -2.79
CA SER A 116 8.58 8.49 -2.70
C SER A 116 9.12 7.05 -2.55
N GLY A 117 8.26 6.12 -2.14
CA GLY A 117 8.62 4.75 -1.76
C GLY A 117 8.83 4.59 -0.25
N GLY A 118 8.77 5.67 0.53
CA GLY A 118 8.77 5.64 2.00
C GLY A 118 7.38 5.36 2.57
N GLY A 119 7.35 4.90 3.82
CA GLY A 119 6.11 4.64 4.56
C GLY A 119 5.70 5.84 5.43
N ASN A 120 4.41 5.95 5.69
CA ASN A 120 3.84 6.79 6.74
C ASN A 120 3.40 5.88 7.90
N HIS A 121 4.37 5.35 8.64
CA HIS A 121 4.09 4.38 9.69
C HIS A 121 3.38 5.04 10.87
N VAL A 122 2.14 4.64 11.12
CA VAL A 122 1.36 5.14 12.25
C VAL A 122 1.64 4.29 13.48
N THR A 123 2.30 4.88 14.49
CA THR A 123 2.63 4.19 15.74
C THR A 123 1.66 4.61 16.84
N LEU A 124 1.05 3.64 17.48
CA LEU A 124 0.06 3.80 18.55
C LEU A 124 0.64 3.37 19.88
N GLY A 125 0.36 4.14 20.93
CA GLY A 125 0.76 3.83 22.30
C GLY A 125 0.17 4.80 23.29
N ALA A 126 0.86 5.03 24.39
CA ALA A 126 0.49 6.00 25.41
C ALA A 126 1.74 6.68 25.99
N ALA A 127 1.54 7.62 26.93
CA ALA A 127 2.63 8.35 27.60
C ALA A 127 3.61 7.42 28.33
N THR A 128 3.10 6.32 28.88
CA THR A 128 3.91 5.25 29.46
C THR A 128 3.51 3.90 28.89
N PRO A 129 4.40 2.89 28.86
CA PRO A 129 4.04 1.55 28.39
C PRO A 129 2.86 0.94 29.16
N ALA A 130 2.77 1.19 30.46
CA ALA A 130 1.68 0.67 31.30
C ALA A 130 0.30 1.26 30.95
N ASP A 131 0.27 2.45 30.37
CA ASP A 131 -0.96 3.11 29.93
C ASP A 131 -1.37 2.75 28.50
N SER A 132 -0.54 1.97 27.80
CA SER A 132 -0.85 1.57 26.41
C SER A 132 -2.22 0.88 26.34
N PRO A 133 -3.15 1.36 25.49
CA PRO A 133 -4.45 0.75 25.31
C PRO A 133 -4.35 -0.70 24.84
N LEU A 134 -3.31 -1.02 24.08
CA LEU A 134 -3.06 -2.34 23.51
C LEU A 134 -2.49 -3.35 24.52
N LEU A 135 -1.83 -2.87 25.60
CA LEU A 135 -1.42 -3.70 26.72
C LEU A 135 -2.52 -3.83 27.78
N ARG A 136 -3.32 -2.77 27.99
CA ARG A 136 -4.46 -2.79 28.93
C ARG A 136 -5.63 -3.60 28.42
N ARG A 137 -5.83 -3.61 27.10
CA ARG A 137 -6.91 -4.29 26.39
C ARG A 137 -6.33 -5.10 25.22
N PRO A 138 -5.75 -6.28 25.48
CA PRO A 138 -5.20 -7.13 24.41
C PRO A 138 -6.24 -7.55 23.36
N ASP A 139 -7.53 -7.61 23.74
CA ASP A 139 -8.64 -7.83 22.80
C ASP A 139 -8.82 -6.69 21.78
N LEU A 140 -8.29 -5.49 22.07
CA LEU A 140 -8.25 -4.39 21.09
C LEU A 140 -7.33 -4.73 19.91
N LEU A 141 -6.13 -5.30 20.17
CA LEU A 141 -5.24 -5.74 19.09
C LEU A 141 -5.93 -6.81 18.22
N ARG A 142 -6.58 -7.80 18.83
CA ARG A 142 -7.40 -8.78 18.11
C ARG A 142 -8.46 -8.11 17.25
N SER A 143 -9.22 -7.17 17.84
CA SER A 143 -10.29 -6.44 17.15
C SER A 143 -9.74 -5.66 15.95
N MET A 144 -8.61 -4.97 16.12
CA MET A 144 -7.96 -4.24 15.02
C MET A 144 -7.54 -5.18 13.89
N VAL A 145 -6.82 -6.26 14.20
CA VAL A 145 -6.38 -7.25 13.21
C VAL A 145 -7.57 -7.85 12.47
N THR A 146 -8.64 -8.23 13.20
CA THR A 146 -9.85 -8.80 12.60
C THR A 146 -10.57 -7.78 11.71
N TYR A 147 -10.70 -6.54 12.16
CA TYR A 147 -11.36 -5.47 11.42
C TYR A 147 -10.62 -5.16 10.11
N TRP A 148 -9.29 -5.02 10.15
CA TRP A 148 -8.45 -4.86 8.95
C TRP A 148 -8.57 -6.03 7.99
N GLN A 149 -8.67 -7.24 8.52
CA GLN A 149 -8.82 -8.43 7.70
C GLN A 149 -10.18 -8.45 6.99
N HIS A 150 -11.23 -7.94 7.62
CA HIS A 150 -12.56 -7.81 7.01
C HIS A 150 -12.67 -6.66 6.00
N HIS A 151 -11.82 -5.62 6.15
CA HIS A 151 -11.83 -4.41 5.31
C HIS A 151 -10.50 -4.25 4.54
N PRO A 152 -10.31 -4.97 3.41
CA PRO A 152 -9.08 -4.89 2.63
C PRO A 152 -8.75 -3.49 2.09
N SER A 153 -9.73 -2.58 2.00
CA SER A 153 -9.49 -1.17 1.64
C SER A 153 -8.55 -0.46 2.62
N LEU A 154 -8.57 -0.84 3.91
CA LEU A 154 -7.68 -0.28 4.93
C LEU A 154 -6.21 -0.55 4.65
N SER A 155 -5.92 -1.60 3.88
CA SER A 155 -4.59 -1.90 3.39
C SER A 155 -4.36 -1.32 1.99
N TYR A 156 -5.18 -1.68 1.01
CA TYR A 156 -4.90 -1.43 -0.40
C TYR A 156 -5.11 0.02 -0.87
N LEU A 157 -5.97 0.80 -0.21
CA LEU A 157 -6.12 2.22 -0.53
C LEU A 157 -4.88 3.03 -0.15
N PHE A 158 -4.18 2.60 0.90
CA PHE A 158 -3.07 3.34 1.49
C PHE A 158 -1.70 2.73 1.21
N SER A 159 -1.63 1.53 0.64
CA SER A 159 -0.37 0.84 0.35
C SER A 159 0.43 1.50 -0.75
N GLY A 160 1.72 1.24 -0.83
CA GLY A 160 2.57 1.54 -1.97
C GLY A 160 2.26 0.67 -3.20
N ARG A 161 3.06 0.79 -4.25
CA ARG A 161 2.90 0.01 -5.50
C ARG A 161 3.13 -1.49 -5.29
N PHE A 162 3.90 -1.86 -4.27
CA PHE A 162 4.21 -3.25 -3.94
C PHE A 162 3.20 -3.77 -2.94
N VAL A 163 2.31 -4.62 -3.38
CA VAL A 163 1.33 -5.33 -2.56
C VAL A 163 1.51 -6.83 -2.73
N GLY A 164 0.88 -7.60 -1.86
CA GLY A 164 0.98 -9.05 -1.89
C GLY A 164 1.95 -9.61 -0.83
N PRO A 165 2.13 -10.92 -0.80
CA PRO A 165 2.81 -11.64 0.29
C PRO A 165 4.28 -11.26 0.46
N THR A 166 4.86 -10.62 -0.53
CA THR A 166 6.28 -10.26 -0.60
C THR A 166 6.52 -8.76 -0.49
N SER A 167 5.48 -7.99 -0.20
CA SER A 167 5.57 -6.55 0.05
C SER A 167 6.31 -6.24 1.37
N GLN A 168 6.53 -4.96 1.63
CA GLN A 168 7.14 -4.48 2.89
C GLN A 168 6.22 -4.66 4.10
N ALA A 169 4.91 -4.72 3.89
CA ALA A 169 3.91 -4.82 4.94
C ALA A 169 2.72 -5.67 4.45
N PRO A 170 2.91 -6.98 4.24
CA PRO A 170 1.84 -7.86 3.79
C PRO A 170 0.73 -7.94 4.84
N ARG A 171 -0.48 -8.11 4.37
CA ARG A 171 -1.63 -8.44 5.19
C ARG A 171 -1.45 -9.85 5.79
N ILE A 172 -2.11 -10.10 6.90
CA ILE A 172 -2.05 -11.41 7.57
C ILE A 172 -2.60 -12.55 6.71
N ASP A 173 -3.55 -12.25 5.82
CA ASP A 173 -4.18 -13.20 4.89
C ASP A 173 -3.42 -13.35 3.56
N GLU A 174 -2.33 -12.60 3.37
CA GLU A 174 -1.43 -12.73 2.22
C GLU A 174 -0.21 -13.60 2.50
N ALA A 175 0.20 -13.73 3.77
CA ALA A 175 1.44 -14.41 4.13
C ALA A 175 1.36 -15.92 3.87
N ARG A 176 0.48 -16.62 4.58
CA ARG A 176 0.30 -18.08 4.47
C ARG A 176 -1.18 -18.45 4.59
N HIS A 177 -1.60 -19.50 3.91
CA HIS A 177 -3.00 -19.94 3.95
C HIS A 177 -3.44 -20.45 5.33
N ASP A 178 -2.54 -21.07 6.08
CA ASP A 178 -2.76 -21.62 7.42
C ASP A 178 -2.66 -20.54 8.52
N ALA A 179 -2.11 -19.36 8.23
CA ALA A 179 -1.94 -18.29 9.22
C ALA A 179 -3.25 -17.83 9.86
N LEU A 180 -4.37 -17.88 9.12
CA LEU A 180 -5.68 -17.50 9.65
C LEU A 180 -6.23 -18.52 10.65
N ASP A 181 -5.96 -19.82 10.47
CA ASP A 181 -6.36 -20.86 11.41
C ASP A 181 -5.58 -20.73 12.72
N GLU A 182 -4.28 -20.51 12.63
CA GLU A 182 -3.41 -20.26 13.79
C GLU A 182 -3.79 -18.98 14.53
N LEU A 183 -4.19 -17.92 13.82
CA LEU A 183 -4.70 -16.70 14.44
C LEU A 183 -6.02 -16.92 15.18
N GLU A 184 -6.95 -17.70 14.64
CA GLU A 184 -8.19 -18.03 15.33
C GLU A 184 -7.94 -18.83 16.61
N ILE A 185 -6.95 -19.73 16.61
CA ILE A 185 -6.50 -20.45 17.81
C ILE A 185 -5.94 -19.45 18.84
N ALA A 186 -5.05 -18.54 18.40
CA ALA A 186 -4.47 -17.52 19.27
C ALA A 186 -5.54 -16.57 19.84
N PHE A 187 -6.55 -16.22 19.05
CA PHE A 187 -7.69 -15.42 19.50
C PHE A 187 -8.53 -16.16 20.55
N GLY A 188 -8.75 -17.47 20.35
CA GLY A 188 -9.44 -18.32 21.32
C GLY A 188 -8.70 -18.42 22.65
N GLU A 189 -7.37 -18.56 22.63
CA GLU A 189 -6.54 -18.56 23.82
C GLU A 189 -6.57 -17.19 24.54
N LEU A 190 -6.54 -16.09 23.78
CA LEU A 190 -6.66 -14.74 24.36
C LEU A 190 -8.02 -14.55 25.07
N GLU A 191 -9.12 -15.02 24.47
CA GLU A 191 -10.45 -14.98 25.06
C GLU A 191 -10.52 -15.80 26.36
N ARG A 192 -9.97 -17.01 26.33
CA ARG A 192 -9.94 -17.89 27.51
C ARG A 192 -9.21 -17.27 28.70
N LEU A 193 -8.18 -16.49 28.44
CA LEU A 193 -7.39 -15.81 29.48
C LEU A 193 -8.06 -14.53 29.99
N GLY A 194 -8.83 -13.86 29.16
CA GLY A 194 -9.53 -12.62 29.50
C GLY A 194 -8.63 -11.55 30.09
N GLU A 195 -9.08 -10.87 31.14
CA GLU A 195 -8.33 -9.81 31.84
C GLU A 195 -7.03 -10.30 32.54
N LYS A 196 -6.82 -11.61 32.63
CA LYS A 196 -5.63 -12.21 33.22
C LYS A 196 -4.47 -12.36 32.22
N SER A 197 -4.67 -11.92 30.98
CA SER A 197 -3.62 -11.99 29.97
C SER A 197 -2.47 -11.05 30.33
N SER A 198 -1.29 -11.62 30.50
CA SER A 198 -0.07 -10.84 30.74
C SER A 198 0.48 -10.28 29.43
N PRO A 199 1.08 -9.07 29.42
CA PRO A 199 1.63 -8.46 28.19
C PRO A 199 2.61 -9.35 27.43
N TRP A 200 3.48 -10.10 28.12
CA TRP A 200 4.40 -11.04 27.48
C TRP A 200 3.71 -12.18 26.75
N LEU A 201 2.50 -12.55 27.20
CA LEU A 201 1.74 -13.63 26.59
C LEU A 201 1.10 -13.18 25.28
N VAL A 202 0.64 -11.94 25.20
CA VAL A 202 0.14 -11.32 23.96
C VAL A 202 1.24 -11.36 22.88
N ASP A 203 2.45 -10.98 23.24
CA ASP A 203 3.61 -11.09 22.37
C ASP A 203 3.81 -12.55 21.88
N ARG A 204 3.79 -13.52 22.78
CA ARG A 204 3.99 -14.94 22.44
C ARG A 204 2.88 -15.52 21.57
N LEU A 205 1.64 -15.08 21.73
CA LEU A 205 0.51 -15.54 20.92
C LEU A 205 0.59 -15.01 19.49
N PHE A 206 1.08 -13.79 19.27
CA PHE A 206 0.97 -13.14 17.97
C PHE A 206 2.28 -12.93 17.23
N ARG A 207 3.44 -12.95 17.90
CA ARG A 207 4.74 -12.62 17.31
C ARG A 207 5.05 -13.37 16.02
N HIS A 208 4.77 -14.66 15.95
CA HIS A 208 5.06 -15.50 14.80
C HIS A 208 3.90 -15.65 13.81
N LEU A 209 2.79 -14.94 14.07
CA LEU A 209 1.61 -14.90 13.20
C LEU A 209 1.51 -13.56 12.47
N LEU A 210 1.94 -12.47 13.11
CA LEU A 210 2.04 -11.14 12.50
C LEU A 210 3.43 -10.98 11.86
N VAL A 211 3.66 -11.69 10.76
CA VAL A 211 4.95 -11.78 10.07
C VAL A 211 4.76 -11.86 8.56
N ASP A 212 5.82 -11.61 7.80
CA ASP A 212 5.83 -11.91 6.37
C ASP A 212 6.06 -13.42 6.09
N LEU A 213 6.10 -13.81 4.81
CA LEU A 213 6.38 -15.19 4.40
C LEU A 213 7.70 -15.74 4.91
N THR A 214 8.67 -14.89 5.24
CA THR A 214 9.99 -15.29 5.75
C THR A 214 10.03 -15.39 7.27
N GLY A 215 8.94 -15.04 7.96
CA GLY A 215 8.88 -14.98 9.42
C GLY A 215 9.43 -13.68 10.00
N ASN A 216 9.62 -12.64 9.18
CA ASN A 216 10.12 -11.36 9.63
C ASN A 216 8.99 -10.54 10.29
N THR A 217 9.09 -10.30 11.60
CA THR A 217 8.12 -9.54 12.40
C THR A 217 8.08 -8.06 12.04
N HIS A 218 9.19 -7.52 11.51
CA HIS A 218 9.28 -6.12 11.09
C HIS A 218 8.66 -5.88 9.70
N ARG A 219 8.29 -6.94 8.98
CA ARG A 219 7.63 -6.87 7.68
C ARG A 219 6.21 -7.43 7.77
N ALA A 220 5.40 -6.80 8.60
CA ALA A 220 3.98 -7.08 8.73
C ALA A 220 3.21 -5.77 8.76
N GLU A 221 1.97 -5.78 8.30
CA GLU A 221 1.09 -4.63 8.37
C GLU A 221 0.90 -4.14 9.81
N PHE A 222 0.78 -5.09 10.75
CA PHE A 222 0.79 -4.86 12.20
C PHE A 222 2.11 -5.34 12.79
N CYS A 223 3.01 -4.42 13.12
CA CYS A 223 4.27 -4.74 13.77
C CYS A 223 4.14 -4.54 15.28
N ILE A 224 4.38 -5.63 16.04
CA ILE A 224 4.30 -5.66 17.50
C ILE A 224 5.66 -5.73 18.19
N ASP A 225 6.76 -5.54 17.48
CA ASP A 225 8.13 -5.65 18.00
C ASP A 225 8.41 -4.73 19.20
N LYS A 226 7.70 -3.60 19.26
CA LYS A 226 7.83 -2.60 20.32
C LYS A 226 6.68 -2.68 21.36
N LEU A 227 5.80 -3.68 21.26
CA LEU A 227 4.68 -3.82 22.18
C LEU A 227 5.14 -4.35 23.54
N PHE A 228 5.57 -5.60 23.58
CA PHE A 228 6.11 -6.20 24.80
C PHE A 228 6.99 -7.41 24.47
N THR A 229 8.17 -7.17 23.95
CA THR A 229 9.16 -8.23 23.71
C THR A 229 9.86 -8.58 25.01
N PRO A 230 9.71 -9.80 25.55
CA PRO A 230 10.24 -10.13 26.89
C PRO A 230 11.78 -10.08 26.97
N GLU A 231 12.45 -10.39 25.86
CA GLU A 231 13.91 -10.61 25.81
C GLU A 231 14.72 -9.32 25.84
N VAL A 232 14.14 -8.19 25.42
CA VAL A 232 14.83 -6.90 25.32
C VAL A 232 14.02 -5.78 25.91
N GLU A 233 14.66 -4.93 26.72
CA GLU A 233 14.00 -3.79 27.37
C GLU A 233 13.42 -2.80 26.35
N ARG A 234 14.13 -2.57 25.24
CA ARG A 234 13.69 -1.68 24.16
C ARG A 234 12.43 -2.18 23.42
N GLY A 235 12.08 -3.45 23.57
CA GLY A 235 10.86 -4.04 23.03
C GLY A 235 9.63 -3.92 23.95
N ARG A 236 9.74 -3.23 25.11
CA ARG A 236 8.65 -3.09 26.09
C ARG A 236 8.12 -1.67 26.16
N LEU A 237 7.79 -1.12 24.99
CA LEU A 237 7.36 0.28 24.86
C LEU A 237 5.84 0.45 24.82
N GLY A 238 5.09 -0.64 24.76
CA GLY A 238 3.63 -0.59 24.64
C GLY A 238 3.15 -0.03 23.30
N LEU A 239 3.95 -0.17 22.23
CA LEU A 239 3.68 0.42 20.92
C LEU A 239 3.31 -0.67 19.89
N VAL A 240 2.31 -0.37 19.07
CA VAL A 240 2.02 -1.09 17.84
C VAL A 240 2.24 -0.13 16.68
N GLU A 241 2.93 -0.59 15.65
CA GLU A 241 3.24 0.16 14.45
C GLU A 241 2.44 -0.41 13.27
N LEU A 242 1.60 0.44 12.65
CA LEU A 242 0.89 0.14 11.41
C LEU A 242 1.78 0.56 10.24
N ARG A 243 2.29 -0.44 9.51
CA ARG A 243 3.30 -0.27 8.46
C ARG A 243 2.75 -0.28 7.04
N GLY A 244 1.47 -0.56 6.87
CA GLY A 244 0.81 -0.68 5.56
C GLY A 244 0.60 0.64 4.81
N PHE A 245 0.85 1.79 5.43
CA PHE A 245 0.61 3.10 4.86
C PHE A 245 1.83 3.63 4.08
N GLU A 246 1.64 3.96 2.81
CA GLU A 246 2.61 4.74 2.02
C GLU A 246 2.57 6.21 2.46
N MET A 247 3.73 6.89 2.38
CA MET A 247 3.80 8.34 2.62
C MET A 247 2.99 9.07 1.55
N PRO A 248 1.92 9.80 1.93
CA PRO A 248 1.05 10.45 0.97
C PRO A 248 1.62 11.78 0.48
N PRO A 249 1.19 12.28 -0.70
CA PRO A 249 1.72 13.51 -1.28
C PRO A 249 1.38 14.80 -0.52
N HIS A 250 0.38 14.77 0.36
CA HIS A 250 -0.12 15.99 1.01
C HIS A 250 -0.32 15.78 2.53
N PRO A 251 0.00 16.78 3.40
CA PRO A 251 -0.13 16.66 4.84
C PRO A 251 -1.56 16.31 5.29
N GLN A 252 -2.60 16.86 4.65
CA GLN A 252 -3.98 16.51 4.97
C GLN A 252 -4.29 15.03 4.72
N MET A 253 -3.69 14.41 3.70
CA MET A 253 -3.84 12.96 3.50
C MET A 253 -3.16 12.19 4.63
N ALA A 254 -1.96 12.58 5.07
CA ALA A 254 -1.31 11.95 6.23
C ALA A 254 -2.16 12.09 7.51
N LEU A 255 -2.79 13.24 7.71
CA LEU A 255 -3.71 13.48 8.81
C LEU A 255 -4.98 12.62 8.73
N VAL A 256 -5.55 12.43 7.53
CA VAL A 256 -6.71 11.53 7.34
C VAL A 256 -6.34 10.08 7.68
N GLN A 257 -5.15 9.60 7.29
CA GLN A 257 -4.67 8.26 7.70
C GLN A 257 -4.59 8.14 9.23
N ALA A 258 -3.95 9.12 9.88
CA ALA A 258 -3.81 9.12 11.34
C ALA A 258 -5.18 9.24 12.05
N LEU A 259 -6.09 10.08 11.54
CA LEU A 259 -7.44 10.24 12.08
C LEU A 259 -8.25 8.95 11.95
N LEU A 260 -8.20 8.29 10.79
CA LEU A 260 -8.88 7.02 10.55
C LEU A 260 -8.43 5.96 11.57
N VAL A 261 -7.12 5.80 11.74
CA VAL A 261 -6.57 4.84 12.71
C VAL A 261 -7.03 5.16 14.13
N ARG A 262 -6.97 6.43 14.56
CA ARG A 262 -7.43 6.86 15.90
C ARG A 262 -8.92 6.62 16.10
N SER A 263 -9.73 6.92 15.07
CA SER A 263 -11.17 6.71 15.08
C SER A 263 -11.53 5.23 15.22
N LEU A 264 -10.85 4.37 14.46
CA LEU A 264 -11.04 2.92 14.55
C LEU A 264 -10.60 2.37 15.92
N VAL A 265 -9.51 2.86 16.50
CA VAL A 265 -9.11 2.49 17.85
C VAL A 265 -10.18 2.86 18.87
N ALA A 266 -10.74 4.07 18.79
CA ALA A 266 -11.80 4.52 19.69
C ALA A 266 -13.07 3.66 19.53
N ARG A 267 -13.50 3.44 18.29
CA ARG A 267 -14.66 2.60 17.96
C ARG A 267 -14.49 1.17 18.48
N LEU A 268 -13.33 0.55 18.26
CA LEU A 268 -13.05 -0.83 18.66
C LEU A 268 -12.78 -0.96 20.18
N TRP A 269 -12.42 0.13 20.84
CA TRP A 269 -12.32 0.17 22.29
C TRP A 269 -13.69 0.10 22.95
N GLU A 270 -14.69 0.81 22.41
CA GLU A 270 -16.06 0.82 22.93
C GLU A 270 -16.80 -0.47 22.59
N ASP A 271 -16.71 -0.93 21.35
CA ASP A 271 -17.38 -2.14 20.88
C ASP A 271 -16.39 -3.04 20.10
N PRO A 272 -15.76 -4.02 20.77
CA PRO A 272 -14.76 -4.88 20.15
C PRO A 272 -15.32 -5.72 18.99
N PHE A 273 -14.64 -5.67 17.83
CA PHE A 273 -15.00 -6.46 16.67
C PHE A 273 -14.45 -7.90 16.78
N ARG A 274 -15.35 -8.88 16.98
CA ARG A 274 -15.01 -10.28 17.28
C ARG A 274 -15.50 -11.28 16.24
N ALA A 275 -15.69 -10.84 15.00
CA ALA A 275 -16.10 -11.72 13.92
C ALA A 275 -15.02 -12.80 13.65
N ARG A 276 -15.42 -13.89 13.02
CA ARG A 276 -14.49 -14.88 12.48
C ARG A 276 -13.73 -14.29 11.30
N LEU A 277 -12.50 -14.71 11.10
CA LEU A 277 -11.70 -14.28 9.96
C LEU A 277 -12.29 -14.78 8.64
N VAL A 278 -12.32 -13.93 7.62
CA VAL A 278 -12.82 -14.27 6.29
C VAL A 278 -11.75 -15.00 5.49
N ARG A 279 -12.11 -16.08 4.84
CA ARG A 279 -11.22 -16.82 3.93
C ARG A 279 -11.37 -16.27 2.50
N TRP A 280 -10.78 -15.11 2.23
CA TRP A 280 -10.86 -14.47 0.91
C TRP A 280 -10.27 -15.33 -0.22
N GLY A 281 -9.18 -16.06 0.07
CA GLY A 281 -8.49 -16.84 -0.96
C GLY A 281 -8.05 -15.97 -2.14
N THR A 282 -8.30 -16.45 -3.35
CA THR A 282 -7.94 -15.71 -4.58
C THR A 282 -8.82 -14.48 -4.83
N GLU A 283 -9.97 -14.37 -4.18
CA GLU A 283 -10.85 -13.21 -4.30
C GLU A 283 -10.22 -11.95 -3.70
N LEU A 284 -9.35 -12.09 -2.69
CA LEU A 284 -8.67 -10.95 -2.06
C LEU A 284 -8.07 -10.02 -3.12
N HIS A 285 -7.23 -10.57 -4.00
CA HIS A 285 -6.57 -9.79 -5.04
C HIS A 285 -7.43 -9.58 -6.29
N ASP A 286 -8.31 -10.52 -6.64
CA ASP A 286 -9.17 -10.35 -7.81
C ASP A 286 -10.19 -9.23 -7.62
N ARG A 287 -10.68 -9.08 -6.39
CA ARG A 287 -11.72 -8.13 -6.00
C ARG A 287 -11.13 -6.82 -5.49
N PHE A 288 -10.41 -6.85 -4.38
CA PHE A 288 -10.04 -5.64 -3.63
C PHE A 288 -8.83 -4.87 -4.18
N LEU A 289 -8.29 -5.26 -5.32
CA LEU A 289 -7.32 -4.45 -6.07
C LEU A 289 -7.97 -3.63 -7.18
N LEU A 290 -9.32 -3.64 -7.26
CA LEU A 290 -10.11 -2.82 -8.18
C LEU A 290 -10.67 -1.58 -7.45
N PRO A 291 -10.56 -0.38 -8.05
CA PRO A 291 -11.01 0.87 -7.42
C PRO A 291 -12.46 0.84 -6.93
N HIS A 292 -13.39 0.25 -7.68
CA HIS A 292 -14.79 0.16 -7.27
C HIS A 292 -14.96 -0.61 -5.94
N GLU A 293 -14.29 -1.74 -5.82
CA GLU A 293 -14.40 -2.60 -4.64
C GLU A 293 -13.74 -1.94 -3.41
N VAL A 294 -12.59 -1.28 -3.62
CA VAL A 294 -11.92 -0.50 -2.56
C VAL A 294 -12.80 0.66 -2.10
N THR A 295 -13.43 1.38 -3.04
CA THR A 295 -14.34 2.49 -2.71
C THR A 295 -15.57 2.00 -1.92
N THR A 296 -16.14 0.87 -2.32
CA THR A 296 -17.29 0.29 -1.63
C THR A 296 -16.95 -0.17 -0.23
N ASP A 297 -15.77 -0.77 -0.06
CA ASP A 297 -15.31 -1.27 1.23
C ASP A 297 -14.96 -0.13 2.19
N ILE A 298 -14.24 0.91 1.73
CA ILE A 298 -13.95 2.08 2.58
C ILE A 298 -15.23 2.86 2.95
N ALA A 299 -16.22 2.88 2.07
CA ALA A 299 -17.54 3.45 2.40
C ALA A 299 -18.19 2.70 3.56
N SER A 300 -18.11 1.37 3.59
CA SER A 300 -18.65 0.58 4.71
C SER A 300 -17.91 0.84 6.03
N VAL A 301 -16.60 1.15 5.97
CA VAL A 301 -15.83 1.59 7.16
C VAL A 301 -16.32 2.95 7.66
N VAL A 302 -16.59 3.88 6.75
CA VAL A 302 -17.16 5.20 7.11
C VAL A 302 -18.55 5.04 7.73
N ASP A 303 -19.40 4.20 7.15
CA ASP A 303 -20.75 3.92 7.67
C ASP A 303 -20.69 3.30 9.08
N ASP A 304 -19.73 2.40 9.33
CA ASP A 304 -19.51 1.81 10.67
C ASP A 304 -19.07 2.88 11.69
N LEU A 305 -18.15 3.77 11.32
CA LEU A 305 -17.73 4.89 12.19
C LEU A 305 -18.91 5.82 12.51
N LEU A 306 -19.71 6.18 11.50
CA LEU A 306 -20.91 7.01 11.68
C LEU A 306 -21.94 6.34 12.59
N ALA A 307 -22.18 5.03 12.43
CA ALA A 307 -23.07 4.26 13.27
C ALA A 307 -22.65 4.25 14.76
N HIS A 308 -21.34 4.41 15.02
CA HIS A 308 -20.77 4.53 16.38
C HIS A 308 -20.57 5.98 16.83
N GLY A 309 -21.21 6.95 16.16
CA GLY A 309 -21.19 8.37 16.56
C GLY A 309 -19.89 9.10 16.23
N ILE A 310 -19.00 8.52 15.43
CA ILE A 310 -17.75 9.14 14.99
C ILE A 310 -17.99 9.74 13.60
N ALA A 311 -18.05 11.08 13.52
CA ALA A 311 -18.24 11.78 12.27
C ALA A 311 -17.01 11.62 11.37
N PHE A 312 -17.20 10.95 10.23
CA PHE A 312 -16.18 10.75 9.19
C PHE A 312 -16.84 10.92 7.82
N GLU A 313 -16.14 11.48 6.85
CA GLU A 313 -16.71 11.74 5.53
C GLU A 313 -16.00 10.94 4.45
N LEU A 314 -16.77 10.25 3.61
CA LEU A 314 -16.24 9.44 2.51
C LEU A 314 -15.42 10.28 1.52
N SER A 315 -15.80 11.53 1.29
CA SER A 315 -15.09 12.46 0.39
C SER A 315 -13.64 12.75 0.80
N TRP A 316 -13.28 12.52 2.06
CA TRP A 316 -11.88 12.67 2.51
C TRP A 316 -10.95 11.63 1.89
N PHE A 317 -11.49 10.56 1.33
CA PHE A 317 -10.72 9.52 0.63
C PHE A 317 -10.59 9.75 -0.88
N ASP A 318 -11.29 10.73 -1.46
CA ASP A 318 -11.20 11.03 -2.89
C ASP A 318 -9.76 11.29 -3.37
N PRO A 319 -8.91 12.06 -2.65
CA PRO A 319 -7.52 12.25 -3.04
C PRO A 319 -6.71 10.94 -3.09
N PHE A 320 -6.98 10.00 -2.18
CA PHE A 320 -6.32 8.70 -2.18
C PHE A 320 -6.78 7.84 -3.35
N LEU A 321 -8.06 7.87 -3.68
CA LEU A 321 -8.63 7.13 -4.81
C LEU A 321 -8.05 7.64 -6.13
N GLU A 322 -7.96 8.97 -6.34
CA GLU A 322 -7.36 9.54 -7.53
C GLU A 322 -5.84 9.30 -7.60
N PHE A 323 -5.14 9.37 -6.47
CA PHE A 323 -3.71 9.09 -6.40
C PHE A 323 -3.40 7.62 -6.70
N ARG A 324 -4.16 6.70 -6.10
CA ARG A 324 -3.93 5.25 -6.20
C ARG A 324 -4.48 4.64 -7.49
N PHE A 325 -5.62 5.13 -7.94
CA PHE A 325 -6.36 4.63 -9.10
C PHE A 325 -6.65 5.76 -10.11
N PRO A 326 -5.61 6.32 -10.74
CA PRO A 326 -5.78 7.47 -11.62
C PRO A 326 -6.71 7.13 -12.78
N ARG A 327 -7.54 8.10 -13.16
CA ARG A 327 -8.37 8.01 -14.35
C ARG A 327 -7.49 8.04 -15.59
N LEU A 328 -7.64 7.04 -16.47
CA LEU A 328 -6.92 6.92 -17.73
C LEU A 328 -7.67 7.60 -18.88
N GLY A 329 -8.98 7.49 -18.87
CA GLY A 329 -9.84 8.15 -19.86
C GLY A 329 -11.29 7.70 -19.82
N THR A 330 -12.13 8.47 -20.54
CA THR A 330 -13.58 8.21 -20.66
C THR A 330 -14.05 8.39 -22.09
N VAL A 331 -15.05 7.61 -22.51
CA VAL A 331 -15.69 7.73 -23.82
C VAL A 331 -17.20 7.49 -23.73
N GLU A 332 -17.95 8.25 -24.53
CA GLU A 332 -19.38 8.06 -24.75
C GLU A 332 -19.63 7.27 -26.04
N ILE A 333 -20.37 6.18 -25.97
CA ILE A 333 -20.67 5.31 -27.10
C ILE A 333 -22.18 5.05 -27.14
N LYS A 334 -22.90 5.73 -28.03
CA LYS A 334 -24.34 5.55 -28.22
C LYS A 334 -25.16 5.64 -26.91
N GLY A 335 -24.81 6.60 -26.05
CA GLY A 335 -25.46 6.80 -24.74
C GLY A 335 -24.94 5.89 -23.62
N MET A 336 -23.96 5.06 -23.90
CA MET A 336 -23.25 4.27 -22.90
C MET A 336 -21.94 4.96 -22.55
N HIS A 337 -21.63 5.04 -21.25
CA HIS A 337 -20.40 5.63 -20.74
C HIS A 337 -19.39 4.55 -20.37
N VAL A 338 -18.16 4.66 -20.86
CA VAL A 338 -17.06 3.76 -20.54
C VAL A 338 -15.92 4.56 -19.92
N GLU A 339 -15.49 4.18 -18.73
CA GLU A 339 -14.34 4.76 -18.02
C GLU A 339 -13.26 3.70 -17.80
N LEU A 340 -12.00 4.09 -18.03
CA LEU A 340 -10.82 3.31 -17.66
C LEU A 340 -10.09 3.98 -16.50
N ARG A 341 -9.76 3.20 -15.46
CA ARG A 341 -8.91 3.62 -14.33
C ARG A 341 -7.77 2.65 -14.11
N GLY A 342 -6.65 3.13 -13.59
CA GLY A 342 -5.60 2.28 -13.07
C GLY A 342 -6.14 1.39 -11.94
N ALA A 343 -5.56 0.20 -11.79
CA ALA A 343 -5.83 -0.71 -10.69
C ALA A 343 -4.52 -1.30 -10.16
N ILE A 344 -4.57 -1.95 -9.00
CA ILE A 344 -3.38 -2.53 -8.40
C ILE A 344 -3.13 -3.92 -8.98
N GLU A 345 -1.87 -4.24 -9.23
CA GLU A 345 -1.44 -5.60 -9.59
C GLU A 345 -0.36 -6.07 -8.60
N PRO A 346 -0.55 -7.20 -7.90
CA PRO A 346 0.48 -7.76 -7.06
C PRO A 346 1.58 -8.36 -7.92
N TRP A 347 2.81 -7.88 -7.77
CA TRP A 347 3.94 -8.38 -8.52
C TRP A 347 4.56 -9.61 -7.85
N MET A 348 4.88 -10.62 -8.66
CA MET A 348 5.54 -11.83 -8.18
C MET A 348 7.00 -11.54 -7.86
N VAL A 349 7.45 -11.99 -6.70
CA VAL A 349 8.87 -11.97 -6.35
C VAL A 349 9.58 -13.09 -7.10
N LEU A 350 10.67 -12.75 -7.79
CA LEU A 350 11.51 -13.67 -8.55
C LEU A 350 12.71 -14.15 -7.73
N GLY A 351 13.13 -13.36 -6.74
CA GLY A 351 14.24 -13.69 -5.86
C GLY A 351 14.47 -12.62 -4.81
N GLU A 352 15.27 -12.96 -3.82
CA GLU A 352 15.71 -12.05 -2.75
C GLU A 352 17.23 -12.15 -2.62
N GLU A 353 17.90 -11.01 -2.55
CA GLU A 353 19.33 -10.90 -2.33
C GLU A 353 19.58 -10.08 -1.06
N VAL A 354 20.34 -10.65 -0.15
CA VAL A 354 20.77 -9.98 1.08
C VAL A 354 22.08 -9.26 0.82
N THR A 355 22.08 -7.95 0.92
CA THR A 355 23.28 -7.12 0.88
C THR A 355 23.77 -6.81 2.29
N ARG A 356 24.96 -6.20 2.41
CA ARG A 356 25.53 -5.81 3.73
C ARG A 356 24.65 -4.81 4.49
N THR A 357 23.79 -4.06 3.82
CA THR A 357 23.03 -2.94 4.38
C THR A 357 21.53 -3.07 4.20
N ALA A 358 21.05 -3.93 3.29
CA ALA A 358 19.63 -4.06 2.97
C ALA A 358 19.32 -5.41 2.30
N THR A 359 18.04 -5.73 2.18
CA THR A 359 17.53 -6.83 1.37
C THR A 359 16.88 -6.27 0.11
N SER A 360 17.32 -6.75 -1.06
CA SER A 360 16.74 -6.40 -2.35
C SER A 360 15.84 -7.54 -2.84
N ARG A 361 14.62 -7.21 -3.25
CA ARG A 361 13.68 -8.17 -3.86
C ARG A 361 13.49 -7.86 -5.33
N TYR A 362 13.78 -8.84 -6.18
CA TYR A 362 13.51 -8.77 -7.61
C TYR A 362 12.09 -9.20 -7.88
N VAL A 363 11.32 -8.37 -8.59
CA VAL A 363 9.92 -8.62 -8.89
C VAL A 363 9.67 -8.67 -10.39
N ASP A 364 8.67 -9.45 -10.81
CA ASP A 364 8.15 -9.36 -12.18
C ASP A 364 7.13 -8.21 -12.28
N SER A 365 7.63 -7.03 -12.63
CA SER A 365 6.82 -5.84 -12.86
C SER A 365 6.20 -5.76 -14.27
N SER A 366 6.27 -6.84 -15.05
CA SER A 366 5.80 -6.86 -16.44
C SER A 366 4.29 -6.79 -16.58
N VAL A 367 3.54 -7.05 -15.53
CA VAL A 367 2.08 -7.15 -15.54
C VAL A 367 1.48 -5.94 -14.83
N GLU A 368 0.46 -5.38 -15.46
CA GLU A 368 -0.35 -4.31 -14.90
C GLU A 368 -1.83 -4.68 -14.96
N ARG A 369 -2.64 -3.90 -14.23
CA ARG A 369 -4.09 -4.04 -14.21
C ARG A 369 -4.75 -2.67 -14.37
N LEU A 370 -5.88 -2.65 -15.05
CA LEU A 370 -6.81 -1.53 -15.03
C LEU A 370 -8.22 -2.03 -14.71
N GLN A 371 -9.09 -1.12 -14.28
CA GLN A 371 -10.52 -1.35 -14.18
C GLN A 371 -11.22 -0.65 -15.34
N VAL A 372 -12.17 -1.34 -15.95
CA VAL A 372 -13.18 -0.73 -16.80
C VAL A 372 -14.50 -0.63 -16.04
N ARG A 373 -15.12 0.55 -16.09
CA ARG A 373 -16.47 0.82 -15.59
C ARG A 373 -17.35 1.19 -16.77
N VAL A 374 -18.50 0.57 -16.84
CA VAL A 374 -19.48 0.81 -17.92
C VAL A 374 -20.81 1.19 -17.31
N GLU A 375 -21.47 2.16 -17.93
CA GLU A 375 -22.82 2.60 -17.55
C GLU A 375 -23.72 2.62 -18.78
N GLY A 376 -25.00 2.23 -18.62
CA GLY A 376 -26.01 2.29 -19.67
C GLY A 376 -26.00 1.12 -20.66
N MET A 377 -25.18 0.07 -20.44
CA MET A 377 -25.25 -1.15 -21.25
C MET A 377 -26.53 -1.96 -20.93
N THR A 378 -27.12 -2.52 -21.97
CA THR A 378 -28.27 -3.44 -21.83
C THR A 378 -27.76 -4.87 -21.69
N PRO A 379 -27.98 -5.54 -20.52
CA PRO A 379 -27.59 -6.94 -20.36
C PRO A 379 -28.22 -7.86 -21.41
N GLY A 380 -27.46 -8.84 -21.87
CA GLY A 380 -27.90 -9.79 -22.90
C GLY A 380 -27.90 -9.24 -24.33
N ARG A 381 -27.76 -7.93 -24.52
CA ARG A 381 -27.60 -7.30 -25.83
C ARG A 381 -26.21 -6.75 -26.06
N HIS A 382 -25.66 -6.07 -25.07
CA HIS A 382 -24.36 -5.42 -25.21
C HIS A 382 -23.30 -6.21 -24.46
N VAL A 383 -22.14 -6.39 -25.09
CA VAL A 383 -20.93 -6.98 -24.50
C VAL A 383 -19.78 -6.04 -24.67
N LEU A 384 -19.03 -5.82 -23.61
CA LEU A 384 -17.73 -5.16 -23.72
C LEU A 384 -16.66 -6.19 -24.04
N THR A 385 -15.80 -5.89 -24.99
CA THR A 385 -14.62 -6.70 -25.27
C THR A 385 -13.34 -5.90 -25.05
N CYS A 386 -12.24 -6.60 -24.74
CA CYS A 386 -10.89 -6.07 -24.76
C CYS A 386 -10.02 -6.94 -25.65
N ASN A 387 -9.44 -6.37 -26.71
CA ASN A 387 -8.71 -7.10 -27.74
C ASN A 387 -9.50 -8.31 -28.29
N GLY A 388 -10.80 -8.11 -28.51
CA GLY A 388 -11.73 -9.12 -29.01
C GLY A 388 -12.13 -10.21 -28.01
N ARG A 389 -11.69 -10.14 -26.76
CA ARG A 389 -12.06 -11.04 -25.65
C ARG A 389 -13.22 -10.46 -24.84
N ALA A 390 -14.19 -11.26 -24.45
CA ALA A 390 -15.30 -10.83 -23.60
C ALA A 390 -14.79 -10.42 -22.21
N VAL A 391 -15.22 -9.25 -21.74
CA VAL A 391 -14.87 -8.72 -20.40
C VAL A 391 -15.89 -9.23 -19.38
N PRO A 392 -15.46 -9.80 -18.23
CA PRO A 392 -16.35 -10.36 -17.21
C PRO A 392 -16.98 -9.26 -16.35
N LEU A 393 -17.79 -8.40 -16.94
CA LEU A 393 -18.47 -7.31 -16.27
C LEU A 393 -19.34 -7.82 -15.12
N ARG A 394 -19.22 -7.21 -13.94
CA ARG A 394 -20.06 -7.45 -12.77
C ARG A 394 -20.90 -6.22 -12.49
N THR A 395 -22.20 -6.43 -12.32
CA THR A 395 -23.11 -5.36 -11.88
C THR A 395 -22.72 -4.89 -10.48
N THR A 396 -22.79 -3.59 -10.28
CA THR A 396 -22.57 -2.96 -8.97
C THR A 396 -23.90 -2.82 -8.20
N ALA A 397 -23.84 -2.32 -6.98
CA ALA A 397 -25.04 -1.97 -6.23
C ALA A 397 -25.86 -0.85 -6.89
N THR A 398 -25.21 -0.04 -7.75
CA THR A 398 -25.91 1.00 -8.53
C THR A 398 -26.42 0.38 -9.84
N PRO A 399 -27.74 0.39 -10.07
CA PRO A 399 -28.33 -0.15 -11.30
C PRO A 399 -27.75 0.50 -12.56
N GLY A 400 -27.49 -0.32 -13.59
CA GLY A 400 -26.95 0.14 -14.86
C GLY A 400 -25.45 0.35 -14.90
N ILE A 401 -24.75 0.19 -13.78
CA ILE A 401 -23.30 0.28 -13.68
C ILE A 401 -22.69 -1.12 -13.52
N SER A 402 -21.67 -1.40 -14.33
CA SER A 402 -20.91 -2.65 -14.22
C SER A 402 -19.41 -2.37 -14.29
N VAL A 403 -18.62 -3.22 -13.62
CA VAL A 403 -17.15 -3.09 -13.54
C VAL A 403 -16.46 -4.42 -13.81
N ALA A 404 -15.22 -4.36 -14.31
CA ALA A 404 -14.33 -5.51 -14.41
C ALA A 404 -12.87 -5.05 -14.39
N GLY A 405 -11.98 -5.95 -13.98
CA GLY A 405 -10.54 -5.78 -14.13
C GLY A 405 -10.03 -6.30 -15.48
N ILE A 406 -8.99 -5.70 -15.99
CA ILE A 406 -8.23 -6.19 -17.14
C ILE A 406 -6.77 -6.31 -16.73
N ARG A 407 -6.23 -7.51 -16.77
CA ARG A 407 -4.82 -7.80 -16.48
C ARG A 407 -4.08 -8.04 -17.79
N TYR A 408 -2.95 -7.38 -17.98
CA TYR A 408 -2.22 -7.41 -19.22
C TYR A 408 -0.71 -7.31 -19.00
N ARG A 409 0.07 -7.78 -19.97
CA ARG A 409 1.52 -7.54 -19.98
C ARG A 409 1.78 -6.13 -20.51
N ALA A 410 2.39 -5.30 -19.68
CA ALA A 410 2.65 -3.89 -19.98
C ALA A 410 4.01 -3.69 -20.67
N TRP A 411 5.03 -4.47 -20.31
CA TRP A 411 6.38 -4.38 -20.86
C TRP A 411 7.17 -5.67 -20.64
N HIS A 412 8.38 -5.74 -21.18
CA HIS A 412 9.28 -6.89 -21.05
C HIS A 412 10.52 -6.51 -20.24
N PRO A 413 10.54 -6.72 -18.92
CA PRO A 413 11.77 -6.66 -18.15
C PRO A 413 12.66 -7.88 -18.48
N PRO A 414 13.99 -7.79 -18.29
CA PRO A 414 14.90 -8.90 -18.52
C PRO A 414 14.54 -10.18 -17.77
N SER A 415 13.90 -10.05 -16.60
CA SER A 415 13.52 -11.15 -15.70
C SER A 415 12.01 -11.36 -15.64
N ALA A 416 11.29 -11.24 -16.74
CA ALA A 416 9.85 -11.49 -16.76
C ALA A 416 9.53 -12.98 -16.70
N LEU A 417 8.49 -13.34 -15.94
CA LEU A 417 7.84 -14.64 -16.07
C LEU A 417 7.17 -14.76 -17.44
N HIS A 418 7.14 -15.99 -17.98
CA HIS A 418 6.53 -16.27 -19.30
C HIS A 418 7.05 -15.36 -20.41
N PRO A 419 8.36 -15.39 -20.72
CA PRO A 419 8.99 -14.45 -21.65
C PRO A 419 8.47 -14.54 -23.10
N THR A 420 7.75 -15.61 -23.45
CA THR A 420 7.13 -15.79 -24.77
C THR A 420 5.81 -15.05 -24.96
N ILE A 421 5.21 -14.52 -23.86
CA ILE A 421 3.97 -13.73 -23.95
C ILE A 421 4.33 -12.30 -24.32
N GLY A 422 3.84 -11.82 -25.47
CA GLY A 422 4.07 -10.46 -25.96
C GLY A 422 3.40 -9.38 -25.11
N VAL A 423 3.83 -8.12 -25.28
CA VAL A 423 3.19 -6.95 -24.67
C VAL A 423 1.81 -6.73 -25.29
N HIS A 424 0.81 -6.49 -24.45
CA HIS A 424 -0.56 -6.18 -24.87
C HIS A 424 -0.72 -4.66 -25.02
N SER A 425 -0.23 -4.13 -26.13
CA SER A 425 -0.38 -2.71 -26.47
C SER A 425 -0.62 -2.57 -27.97
N PRO A 426 -1.70 -1.90 -28.40
CA PRO A 426 -2.73 -1.26 -27.58
C PRO A 426 -3.75 -2.24 -26.97
N LEU A 427 -4.46 -1.76 -25.92
CA LEU A 427 -5.69 -2.36 -25.45
C LEU A 427 -6.85 -1.68 -26.20
N ILE A 428 -7.59 -2.46 -26.98
CA ILE A 428 -8.73 -1.97 -27.77
C ILE A 428 -10.01 -2.46 -27.10
N PHE A 429 -10.81 -1.53 -26.63
CA PHE A 429 -12.11 -1.80 -26.02
C PHE A 429 -13.22 -1.55 -27.05
N ASP A 430 -14.12 -2.51 -27.20
CA ASP A 430 -15.29 -2.42 -28.06
C ASP A 430 -16.57 -2.69 -27.27
N VAL A 431 -17.58 -1.85 -27.47
CA VAL A 431 -18.95 -2.18 -27.09
C VAL A 431 -19.61 -2.87 -28.28
N VAL A 432 -19.90 -4.14 -28.14
CA VAL A 432 -20.49 -4.98 -29.20
C VAL A 432 -21.98 -5.13 -28.97
N ASP A 433 -22.79 -4.89 -30.03
CA ASP A 433 -24.20 -5.25 -30.07
C ASP A 433 -24.32 -6.68 -30.62
N LEU A 434 -24.74 -7.62 -29.76
CA LEU A 434 -24.87 -9.04 -30.13
C LEU A 434 -25.95 -9.27 -31.20
N GLN A 435 -27.03 -8.47 -31.21
CA GLN A 435 -28.10 -8.58 -32.21
C GLN A 435 -27.63 -8.08 -33.59
N ALA A 436 -26.85 -7.00 -33.61
CA ALA A 436 -26.31 -6.45 -34.84
C ALA A 436 -25.03 -7.17 -35.31
N GLY A 437 -24.41 -7.98 -34.44
CA GLY A 437 -23.17 -8.68 -34.72
C GLY A 437 -21.99 -7.78 -35.07
N ARG A 438 -21.94 -6.56 -34.47
CA ARG A 438 -20.88 -5.59 -34.76
C ARG A 438 -20.57 -4.70 -33.55
N SER A 439 -19.38 -4.07 -33.57
CA SER A 439 -19.01 -3.01 -32.66
C SER A 439 -19.84 -1.75 -32.87
N LEU A 440 -20.32 -1.13 -31.79
CA LEU A 440 -20.97 0.18 -31.77
C LEU A 440 -19.98 1.33 -31.66
N GLY A 441 -18.72 1.04 -31.31
CA GLY A 441 -17.66 1.96 -31.01
C GLY A 441 -16.84 1.48 -29.82
N GLY A 442 -15.79 2.23 -29.51
CA GLY A 442 -14.89 1.85 -28.43
C GLY A 442 -13.85 2.90 -28.14
N CYS A 443 -12.84 2.51 -27.38
CA CYS A 443 -11.67 3.33 -27.07
C CYS A 443 -10.39 2.49 -27.15
N THR A 444 -9.28 3.19 -27.22
CA THR A 444 -7.96 2.56 -27.24
C THR A 444 -7.11 3.12 -26.11
N TYR A 445 -6.48 2.23 -25.36
CA TYR A 445 -5.46 2.60 -24.37
C TYR A 445 -4.11 2.02 -24.78
N ARG A 446 -3.11 2.87 -24.87
CA ARG A 446 -1.74 2.49 -25.18
C ARG A 446 -0.91 2.48 -23.89
N VAL A 447 -0.40 1.31 -23.55
CA VAL A 447 0.43 1.11 -22.35
C VAL A 447 1.76 1.86 -22.46
N THR A 448 2.26 2.02 -23.69
CA THR A 448 3.43 2.85 -24.02
C THR A 448 3.00 4.06 -24.84
N HIS A 449 3.88 5.05 -25.00
CA HIS A 449 3.59 6.21 -25.84
C HIS A 449 3.17 5.77 -27.26
N PRO A 450 2.09 6.32 -27.85
CA PRO A 450 1.59 5.93 -29.17
C PRO A 450 2.61 6.03 -30.29
N GLY A 451 3.59 6.94 -30.19
CA GLY A 451 4.67 7.12 -31.15
C GLY A 451 5.83 6.14 -30.99
N GLY A 452 5.72 5.15 -30.12
CA GLY A 452 6.80 4.16 -29.86
C GLY A 452 8.04 4.75 -29.19
N ARG A 453 7.97 5.97 -28.69
CA ARG A 453 9.07 6.63 -27.99
C ARG A 453 8.94 6.43 -26.49
N ASN A 454 10.03 6.03 -25.85
CA ASN A 454 10.19 6.15 -24.42
C ASN A 454 10.64 7.58 -24.09
N TYR A 455 10.22 8.08 -22.93
CA TYR A 455 10.69 9.35 -22.42
C TYR A 455 12.07 9.17 -21.80
N ASP A 456 13.03 10.01 -22.19
CA ASP A 456 14.41 9.96 -21.68
C ASP A 456 14.61 10.79 -20.41
N ARG A 457 13.60 11.61 -20.05
CA ARG A 457 13.66 12.52 -18.90
C ARG A 457 12.36 12.47 -18.12
N PHE A 458 12.47 12.62 -16.82
CA PHE A 458 11.31 12.76 -15.95
C PHE A 458 10.51 14.02 -16.30
N PRO A 459 9.17 14.02 -16.08
CA PRO A 459 8.35 15.21 -16.24
C PRO A 459 8.87 16.34 -15.36
N VAL A 460 8.90 17.57 -15.87
CA VAL A 460 9.35 18.74 -15.10
C VAL A 460 8.31 19.23 -14.08
N ASN A 461 7.05 18.82 -14.25
CA ASN A 461 5.93 19.18 -13.37
C ASN A 461 4.72 18.26 -13.58
N ALA A 462 3.71 18.44 -12.73
CA ALA A 462 2.47 17.67 -12.78
C ALA A 462 1.71 17.79 -14.12
N ASN A 463 1.73 18.97 -14.75
CA ASN A 463 1.03 19.19 -16.03
C ASN A 463 1.67 18.36 -17.16
N GLU A 464 2.99 18.29 -17.21
CA GLU A 464 3.68 17.43 -18.20
C GLU A 464 3.41 15.95 -17.90
N ALA A 465 3.44 15.55 -16.63
CA ALA A 465 3.10 14.19 -16.22
C ALA A 465 1.69 13.81 -16.66
N ASP A 466 0.72 14.69 -16.44
CA ASP A 466 -0.67 14.49 -16.85
C ASP A 466 -0.81 14.42 -18.38
N ALA A 467 -0.14 15.29 -19.11
CA ALA A 467 -0.11 15.23 -20.57
C ALA A 467 0.45 13.92 -21.10
N ARG A 468 1.50 13.36 -20.48
CA ARG A 468 2.04 12.04 -20.83
C ARG A 468 1.05 10.90 -20.59
N ARG A 469 0.32 10.92 -19.48
CA ARG A 469 -0.70 9.92 -19.14
C ARG A 469 -1.89 10.00 -20.10
N THR A 470 -2.44 11.19 -20.30
CA THR A 470 -3.65 11.40 -21.10
C THR A 470 -3.41 11.11 -22.59
N SER A 471 -2.18 11.30 -23.09
CA SER A 471 -1.81 10.98 -24.48
C SER A 471 -1.94 9.49 -24.84
N ARG A 472 -2.04 8.62 -23.85
CA ARG A 472 -2.19 7.17 -24.05
C ARG A 472 -3.62 6.75 -24.32
N PHE A 473 -4.60 7.57 -23.99
CA PHE A 473 -6.01 7.27 -24.20
C PHE A 473 -6.53 7.93 -25.47
N SER A 474 -7.22 7.16 -26.29
CA SER A 474 -7.91 7.63 -27.50
C SER A 474 -9.39 7.25 -27.43
N LYS A 475 -10.27 8.23 -27.65
CA LYS A 475 -11.73 8.02 -27.74
C LYS A 475 -12.14 7.29 -29.02
N VAL A 476 -11.18 6.86 -29.82
CA VAL A 476 -11.38 6.13 -31.08
C VAL A 476 -10.75 4.76 -30.95
N GLY A 477 -11.47 3.78 -31.35
CA GLY A 477 -11.05 2.39 -31.38
C GLY A 477 -12.29 1.52 -31.53
N HIS A 478 -12.28 0.64 -32.53
CA HIS A 478 -13.27 -0.40 -32.68
C HIS A 478 -12.75 -1.44 -33.67
N THR A 479 -13.24 -2.65 -33.49
CA THR A 479 -12.97 -3.74 -34.42
C THR A 479 -13.88 -3.58 -35.65
N PRO A 480 -13.34 -3.36 -36.84
CA PRO A 480 -14.15 -3.21 -38.05
C PRO A 480 -14.75 -4.57 -38.47
N GLY A 481 -15.94 -4.50 -39.09
CA GLY A 481 -16.61 -5.66 -39.66
C GLY A 481 -17.48 -6.45 -38.68
N PRO A 482 -17.94 -7.65 -39.11
CA PRO A 482 -18.77 -8.51 -38.27
C PRO A 482 -17.96 -9.14 -37.13
N VAL A 483 -18.59 -9.29 -35.98
CA VAL A 483 -18.02 -9.94 -34.79
C VAL A 483 -18.61 -11.35 -34.69
N ASP A 484 -17.79 -12.31 -34.31
CA ASP A 484 -18.24 -13.68 -33.99
C ASP A 484 -19.01 -13.71 -32.66
N VAL A 485 -20.32 -13.54 -32.78
CA VAL A 485 -21.24 -13.49 -31.62
C VAL A 485 -21.25 -14.81 -30.89
N ALA A 486 -21.28 -15.96 -31.61
CA ALA A 486 -21.35 -17.27 -30.99
C ALA A 486 -20.12 -17.55 -30.10
N ARG A 487 -18.94 -17.10 -30.55
CA ARG A 487 -17.71 -17.19 -29.74
C ARG A 487 -17.79 -16.32 -28.48
N LEU A 488 -18.29 -15.09 -28.61
CA LEU A 488 -18.42 -14.18 -27.45
C LEU A 488 -19.42 -14.72 -26.41
N GLU A 489 -20.57 -15.25 -26.86
CA GLU A 489 -21.55 -15.87 -25.99
C GLU A 489 -20.99 -17.09 -25.25
N ALA A 490 -20.26 -17.94 -25.97
CA ALA A 490 -19.58 -19.09 -25.37
C ALA A 490 -18.48 -18.67 -24.38
N GLU A 491 -17.77 -17.57 -24.64
CA GLU A 491 -16.77 -17.02 -23.72
C GLU A 491 -17.45 -16.45 -22.47
N MET A 492 -18.54 -15.68 -22.62
CA MET A 492 -19.31 -15.14 -21.50
C MET A 492 -19.87 -16.23 -20.61
N ALA A 493 -20.45 -17.29 -21.18
CA ALA A 493 -20.98 -18.42 -20.42
C ALA A 493 -19.92 -19.11 -19.54
N ARG A 494 -18.64 -19.05 -19.93
CA ARG A 494 -17.53 -19.58 -19.13
C ARG A 494 -17.04 -18.62 -18.03
N LEU A 495 -17.38 -17.33 -18.16
CA LEU A 495 -16.98 -16.29 -17.21
C LEU A 495 -18.02 -16.05 -16.12
N ASP A 496 -19.11 -16.81 -16.10
CA ASP A 496 -20.15 -16.68 -15.09
C ASP A 496 -19.62 -17.05 -13.70
N GLY A 497 -19.82 -16.14 -12.75
CA GLY A 497 -19.43 -16.28 -11.35
C GLY A 497 -17.99 -15.85 -10.99
N TYR A 498 -17.00 -16.09 -11.83
CA TYR A 498 -15.57 -15.79 -11.54
C TYR A 498 -14.67 -15.99 -12.75
N PRO A 499 -13.57 -15.23 -13.01
CA PRO A 499 -13.02 -14.13 -12.18
C PRO A 499 -13.68 -12.77 -12.47
N ARG A 500 -13.36 -11.75 -11.64
CA ARG A 500 -13.71 -10.34 -11.89
C ARG A 500 -12.76 -9.67 -12.88
N THR A 501 -11.65 -10.31 -13.19
CA THR A 501 -10.57 -9.79 -14.02
C THR A 501 -10.35 -10.66 -15.24
N LEU A 502 -10.42 -10.06 -16.45
CA LEU A 502 -9.96 -10.69 -17.68
C LEU A 502 -8.43 -10.67 -17.70
N ASP A 503 -7.80 -11.84 -17.69
CA ASP A 503 -6.35 -11.97 -17.86
C ASP A 503 -6.02 -12.23 -19.32
N LEU A 504 -5.51 -11.22 -20.02
CA LEU A 504 -5.17 -11.31 -21.45
C LEU A 504 -4.00 -12.27 -21.74
N ARG A 505 -3.19 -12.60 -20.74
CA ARG A 505 -2.08 -13.55 -20.87
C ARG A 505 -2.58 -14.99 -21.03
N ARG A 506 -3.81 -15.27 -20.62
CA ARG A 506 -4.41 -16.60 -20.75
C ARG A 506 -5.01 -16.81 -22.12
N PRO A 507 -4.75 -17.94 -22.78
CA PRO A 507 -5.45 -18.29 -24.03
C PRO A 507 -6.97 -18.36 -23.84
N ALA A 508 -7.71 -17.99 -24.88
CA ALA A 508 -9.19 -17.95 -24.85
C ALA A 508 -9.85 -19.33 -24.56
N ASN A 509 -9.14 -20.40 -24.80
CA ASN A 509 -9.62 -21.80 -24.71
C ASN A 509 -9.29 -22.50 -23.39
N LEU A 510 -8.56 -21.85 -22.46
CA LEU A 510 -8.38 -22.46 -21.14
C LEU A 510 -9.68 -22.33 -20.33
N PRO A 511 -10.14 -23.41 -19.68
CA PRO A 511 -11.32 -23.34 -18.80
C PRO A 511 -11.08 -22.31 -17.69
N ALA A 512 -12.14 -21.58 -17.32
CA ALA A 512 -12.12 -20.78 -16.10
C ALA A 512 -11.76 -21.70 -14.91
N ARG A 513 -10.98 -21.21 -13.95
CA ARG A 513 -10.72 -21.98 -12.73
C ARG A 513 -12.07 -22.20 -12.03
N GLY A 514 -12.54 -23.43 -12.00
CA GLY A 514 -13.64 -23.81 -11.12
C GLY A 514 -13.25 -23.60 -9.66
N SER A 515 -14.20 -23.36 -8.82
CA SER A 515 -14.07 -23.19 -7.37
C SER A 515 -13.56 -24.43 -6.62
N SER A 516 -13.28 -25.52 -7.29
CA SER A 516 -12.68 -26.75 -6.74
C SER A 516 -11.22 -26.87 -7.20
N GLY A 517 -10.31 -26.52 -6.33
CA GLY A 517 -8.86 -26.54 -6.55
C GLY A 517 -8.19 -27.90 -6.58
N LEU A 518 -8.82 -28.92 -7.14
CA LEU A 518 -8.17 -30.22 -7.37
C LEU A 518 -8.15 -30.48 -8.87
N LEU A 519 -6.95 -30.41 -9.44
CA LEU A 519 -6.68 -31.03 -10.74
C LEU A 519 -6.99 -32.52 -10.62
N PRO A 520 -7.71 -33.15 -11.58
CA PRO A 520 -7.82 -34.58 -11.60
C PRO A 520 -6.39 -35.16 -11.70
N MET A 521 -6.04 -36.01 -10.76
CA MET A 521 -4.79 -36.78 -10.81
C MET A 521 -4.80 -37.59 -12.12
N PRO A 522 -3.69 -37.64 -12.84
CA PRO A 522 -3.60 -38.51 -14.01
C PRO A 522 -3.84 -39.96 -13.53
N GLU A 523 -4.75 -40.64 -14.20
CA GLU A 523 -4.96 -42.09 -13.98
C GLU A 523 -3.62 -42.80 -14.16
N THR A 524 -3.11 -43.36 -13.07
CA THR A 524 -1.96 -44.26 -13.14
C THR A 524 -2.37 -45.45 -13.96
N ASN A 525 -1.83 -45.57 -15.18
CA ASN A 525 -1.89 -46.80 -15.96
C ASN A 525 -1.39 -47.97 -15.07
N ARG A 526 -2.31 -48.81 -14.62
CA ARG A 526 -1.96 -50.14 -14.15
C ARG A 526 -1.55 -50.93 -15.39
N ALA A 527 -0.28 -51.17 -15.53
CA ALA A 527 0.22 -52.16 -16.44
C ALA A 527 -0.21 -53.57 -16.00
N PRO A 528 -0.40 -54.52 -16.93
CA PRO A 528 -0.97 -55.84 -16.70
C PRO A 528 -0.13 -56.74 -15.80
#